data_4219c603e222f5eddcb081af0e076712
#
_entry.id   4219c603e222f5eddcb081af0e076712
#
_cell.length_a   1.000
_cell.length_b   1.000
_cell.length_c   1.000
_cell.angle_alpha   90.00
_cell.angle_beta   90.00
_cell.angle_gamma   90.00
#
_symmetry.space_group_name_H-M   'P 1'
#
loop_
_entity.id
_entity.type
_entity.pdbx_description
1 polymer ?
#
loop_
_entity_poly.entity_id
_entity_poly.type
_entity_poly.pdbx_seq_one_letter_code
_entity_poly.pdbx_strand_id
1 'polypeptide(L)'
;MTRAPINLDRRGFLKVSGLTVGGLALANLVAACGGEASVDGERNLTLRMPFLQDMQVPDPDIMYEGEGVQVMSACYEGLVNYKSGTSEIVPGLAESWTLSDDQLTYTFKLVPDVTFHDGTPADAAAWIKSFERRAAINEGPAYMVTGIAKSEAPDPTTLVVTLKEPNNAFLHYAACPWQMFAVSPTAVETNAVGDDLAQEWLKTNDAGTGPYVMKEFVPGSHYTLERFDDYWGEEPYFQSVRIDIVPEIATQKLQLDQGAFDLVAKGFAIPDVLNYRENPKFNTITTPGATVMVLWMNFNAGIFTDKALRQAMMTALDRSAIVETAFQGLTSVQTDYWPENMFPEGLAPFDPPIDIGPLEAIVPTLPSKTIDLAWVTSNGAPAQQVAELIQTQLAPTGMEITVRAMPSAEWFDLCNQPAEQRPDLLVATMGGDALHLDTAMRIFLRTGAKPLNAYQYGNPEVDRLMDEAITKPTDDEANQVYLQITDIVQDEALWVPLCRTPQNMVTQANIDGIEQDSYIPYVFRPNKITRV
;
A
#
# COMPACT_ATOMS: atom_id res chain seq x y z
N MET A 1 -6.01 -19.11 -58.45
CA MET A 1 -7.48 -19.22 -58.36
C MET A 1 -7.93 -18.24 -57.30
N THR A 2 -8.42 -17.14 -57.79
CA THR A 2 -8.91 -15.95 -57.09
C THR A 2 -10.28 -16.21 -56.49
N ARG A 3 -10.48 -15.89 -55.22
CA ARG A 3 -11.83 -15.73 -54.66
C ARG A 3 -12.01 -14.28 -54.21
N ALA A 4 -13.05 -13.67 -54.78
CA ALA A 4 -13.51 -12.30 -54.54
C ALA A 4 -14.23 -12.14 -53.19
N PRO A 5 -14.29 -10.92 -52.63
CA PRO A 5 -15.00 -10.66 -51.38
C PRO A 5 -16.49 -10.43 -51.58
N ILE A 6 -17.32 -10.96 -50.69
CA ILE A 6 -18.77 -10.74 -50.67
C ILE A 6 -19.05 -9.49 -49.83
N ASN A 7 -19.64 -8.49 -50.50
CA ASN A 7 -20.17 -7.26 -49.92
C ASN A 7 -21.58 -7.53 -49.38
N LEU A 8 -21.85 -7.31 -48.09
CA LEU A 8 -23.19 -7.36 -47.51
C LEU A 8 -23.68 -5.93 -47.21
N ASP A 9 -24.69 -5.53 -47.94
CA ASP A 9 -25.36 -4.24 -47.88
C ASP A 9 -26.29 -4.12 -46.65
N ARG A 10 -26.28 -2.93 -46.03
CA ARG A 10 -26.94 -2.55 -44.77
C ARG A 10 -28.47 -2.36 -44.84
N ARG A 11 -29.18 -2.85 -45.86
CA ARG A 11 -30.61 -2.56 -46.10
C ARG A 11 -31.58 -3.74 -46.03
N GLY A 12 -31.17 -4.91 -45.54
CA GLY A 12 -31.95 -6.15 -45.58
C GLY A 12 -32.62 -6.61 -44.28
N PHE A 13 -32.67 -5.84 -43.22
CA PHE A 13 -33.18 -6.32 -41.90
C PHE A 13 -34.42 -5.58 -41.38
N LEU A 14 -35.38 -5.32 -42.26
CA LEU A 14 -36.71 -4.85 -41.85
C LEU A 14 -37.74 -5.35 -42.84
N LYS A 15 -38.34 -6.51 -42.55
CA LYS A 15 -39.68 -6.95 -43.02
C LYS A 15 -39.86 -8.44 -42.74
N VAL A 16 -40.40 -8.82 -41.59
CA VAL A 16 -41.46 -9.82 -41.45
C VAL A 16 -42.18 -9.51 -40.13
N SER A 17 -43.25 -8.72 -40.27
CA SER A 17 -44.34 -8.63 -39.29
C SER A 17 -45.53 -9.34 -39.93
N GLY A 18 -46.23 -10.13 -39.15
CA GLY A 18 -47.55 -10.50 -39.62
C GLY A 18 -48.15 -11.74 -38.95
N LEU A 19 -48.97 -11.48 -37.93
CA LEU A 19 -50.24 -12.14 -37.59
C LEU A 19 -50.30 -13.70 -37.39
N THR A 20 -50.69 -14.10 -36.18
CA THR A 20 -52.04 -14.72 -36.01
C THR A 20 -52.52 -14.65 -34.58
N VAL A 21 -53.80 -14.35 -34.44
CA VAL A 21 -54.68 -14.20 -33.29
C VAL A 21 -55.21 -15.58 -32.87
N GLY A 22 -55.49 -15.74 -31.55
CA GLY A 22 -56.34 -16.84 -30.99
C GLY A 22 -55.85 -17.20 -29.60
N GLY A 23 -56.37 -16.79 -28.59
CA GLY A 23 -57.60 -16.85 -27.83
C GLY A 23 -57.61 -17.95 -26.79
N LEU A 24 -57.83 -17.52 -25.58
CA LEU A 24 -58.57 -18.13 -24.48
C LEU A 24 -57.84 -18.26 -23.14
N ALA A 25 -58.48 -17.61 -22.20
CA ALA A 25 -58.22 -17.54 -20.78
C ALA A 25 -58.17 -18.90 -20.08
N LEU A 26 -57.27 -19.00 -19.13
CA LEU A 26 -57.52 -19.77 -17.89
C LEU A 26 -56.80 -19.06 -16.73
N ALA A 27 -57.65 -18.40 -15.95
CA ALA A 27 -57.28 -17.94 -14.62
C ALA A 27 -57.10 -19.16 -13.73
N ASN A 28 -55.95 -19.35 -13.16
CA ASN A 28 -55.79 -20.14 -11.95
C ASN A 28 -55.04 -19.31 -10.93
N LEU A 29 -55.79 -18.86 -9.95
CA LEU A 29 -55.28 -18.43 -8.65
C LEU A 29 -54.47 -19.61 -8.06
N VAL A 30 -53.19 -19.41 -7.91
CA VAL A 30 -52.42 -20.06 -6.87
C VAL A 30 -51.84 -18.93 -6.00
N ALA A 31 -52.54 -18.65 -4.91
CA ALA A 31 -51.95 -18.00 -3.79
C ALA A 31 -50.97 -18.97 -3.15
N ALA A 32 -49.71 -18.89 -3.54
CA ALA A 32 -48.61 -19.46 -2.80
C ALA A 32 -47.98 -18.25 -2.06
N CYS A 33 -48.19 -18.19 -0.77
CA CYS A 33 -47.31 -17.49 0.16
C CYS A 33 -45.92 -18.17 0.07
N GLY A 34 -45.14 -17.74 -0.86
CA GLY A 34 -43.71 -17.92 -0.90
C GLY A 34 -43.14 -16.53 -0.67
N GLY A 35 -42.56 -16.30 0.53
CA GLY A 35 -41.86 -15.09 0.82
C GLY A 35 -40.87 -14.81 -0.31
N GLU A 36 -40.88 -13.63 -0.85
CA GLU A 36 -39.74 -13.02 -1.44
C GLU A 36 -38.67 -13.01 -0.34
N ALA A 37 -37.87 -14.08 -0.27
CA ALA A 37 -36.56 -14.01 0.32
C ALA A 37 -35.82 -13.04 -0.59
N SER A 38 -35.79 -11.84 -0.13
CA SER A 38 -35.58 -10.64 -0.91
C SER A 38 -34.16 -10.68 -1.46
N VAL A 39 -34.00 -10.46 -2.73
CA VAL A 39 -32.77 -10.00 -3.38
C VAL A 39 -32.15 -8.83 -2.58
N ASP A 40 -32.95 -8.05 -1.85
CA ASP A 40 -32.53 -7.03 -0.90
C ASP A 40 -31.90 -7.61 0.38
N GLY A 41 -32.27 -8.79 0.86
CA GLY A 41 -31.69 -9.43 2.05
C GLY A 41 -30.25 -9.89 1.81
N GLU A 42 -29.99 -10.59 0.70
CA GLU A 42 -28.63 -11.00 0.31
C GLU A 42 -27.74 -9.78 -0.03
N ARG A 43 -28.30 -8.77 -0.68
CA ARG A 43 -27.58 -7.54 -1.00
C ARG A 43 -27.15 -6.79 0.27
N ASN A 44 -27.95 -6.83 1.33
CA ASN A 44 -27.63 -6.18 2.59
C ASN A 44 -26.50 -6.87 3.36
N LEU A 45 -26.21 -8.14 3.08
CA LEU A 45 -25.14 -8.91 3.74
C LEU A 45 -23.89 -9.09 2.85
N THR A 46 -23.81 -8.42 1.70
CA THR A 46 -22.62 -8.36 0.86
C THR A 46 -22.01 -6.97 0.92
N LEU A 47 -20.75 -6.87 1.33
CA LEU A 47 -19.93 -5.65 1.18
C LEU A 47 -19.44 -5.56 -0.27
N ARG A 48 -19.73 -4.46 -0.97
CA ARG A 48 -19.37 -4.26 -2.38
C ARG A 48 -18.40 -3.10 -2.54
N MET A 49 -17.29 -3.36 -3.21
CA MET A 49 -16.27 -2.36 -3.48
C MET A 49 -15.58 -2.60 -4.83
N PRO A 50 -15.04 -1.57 -5.48
CA PRO A 50 -14.24 -1.72 -6.68
C PRO A 50 -12.74 -1.70 -6.39
N PHE A 51 -11.96 -2.35 -7.28
CA PHE A 51 -10.55 -2.10 -7.47
C PHE A 51 -10.31 -1.38 -8.80
N LEU A 52 -9.23 -0.60 -8.89
CA LEU A 52 -8.80 0.06 -10.13
C LEU A 52 -8.10 -0.91 -11.09
N GLN A 53 -7.53 -1.97 -10.57
CA GLN A 53 -6.79 -3.00 -11.32
C GLN A 53 -6.85 -4.33 -10.58
N ASP A 54 -6.48 -5.41 -11.26
CA ASP A 54 -6.32 -6.71 -10.62
C ASP A 54 -5.21 -6.67 -9.57
N MET A 55 -5.37 -7.50 -8.53
CA MET A 55 -4.21 -7.84 -7.70
C MET A 55 -3.26 -8.78 -8.44
N GLN A 56 -2.02 -8.85 -8.01
CA GLN A 56 -0.99 -9.68 -8.61
C GLN A 56 -1.36 -11.19 -8.56
N VAL A 57 -1.40 -11.74 -7.37
CA VAL A 57 -1.82 -13.12 -7.08
C VAL A 57 -2.25 -13.22 -5.61
N PRO A 58 -3.15 -14.14 -5.23
CA PRO A 58 -3.53 -14.35 -3.83
C PRO A 58 -2.54 -15.21 -3.01
N ASP A 59 -1.32 -15.37 -3.45
CA ASP A 59 -0.25 -16.03 -2.70
C ASP A 59 0.51 -15.01 -1.83
N PRO A 60 0.44 -15.10 -0.48
CA PRO A 60 1.03 -14.11 0.42
C PRO A 60 2.56 -14.10 0.41
N ASP A 61 3.21 -15.12 -0.17
CA ASP A 61 4.66 -15.20 -0.27
C ASP A 61 5.21 -14.61 -1.58
N ILE A 62 4.32 -14.22 -2.51
CA ILE A 62 4.64 -13.58 -3.79
C ILE A 62 4.04 -12.17 -3.86
N MET A 63 2.80 -12.00 -3.36
CA MET A 63 2.06 -10.76 -3.43
C MET A 63 2.80 -9.62 -2.71
N TYR A 64 3.05 -8.52 -3.44
CA TYR A 64 3.78 -7.37 -2.91
C TYR A 64 3.27 -6.04 -3.48
N GLU A 65 1.95 -5.87 -3.43
CA GLU A 65 1.25 -4.66 -3.90
C GLU A 65 -0.04 -4.41 -3.10
N GLY A 66 -0.58 -3.18 -3.18
CA GLY A 66 -1.61 -2.73 -2.26
C GLY A 66 -3.01 -3.33 -2.45
N GLU A 67 -3.41 -3.66 -3.69
CA GLU A 67 -4.69 -4.33 -3.97
C GLU A 67 -4.73 -5.71 -3.34
N GLY A 68 -3.65 -6.47 -3.46
CA GLY A 68 -3.53 -7.80 -2.86
C GLY A 68 -3.57 -7.74 -1.34
N VAL A 69 -2.96 -6.73 -0.71
CA VAL A 69 -3.03 -6.57 0.76
C VAL A 69 -4.48 -6.51 1.25
N GLN A 70 -5.40 -5.85 0.51
CA GLN A 70 -6.82 -5.81 0.91
C GLN A 70 -7.45 -7.21 0.96
N VAL A 71 -7.10 -8.09 0.01
CA VAL A 71 -7.58 -9.48 0.02
C VAL A 71 -6.86 -10.30 1.08
N MET A 72 -5.53 -10.09 1.23
CA MET A 72 -4.77 -10.78 2.27
C MET A 72 -5.28 -10.45 3.68
N SER A 73 -5.61 -9.18 3.95
CA SER A 73 -6.17 -8.76 5.25
C SER A 73 -7.52 -9.39 5.59
N ALA A 74 -8.22 -9.94 4.59
CA ALA A 74 -9.47 -10.67 4.76
C ALA A 74 -9.27 -12.18 4.93
N CYS A 75 -8.28 -12.76 4.21
CA CYS A 75 -8.10 -14.21 4.12
C CYS A 75 -6.98 -14.74 5.02
N TYR A 76 -6.05 -13.90 5.45
CA TYR A 76 -4.87 -14.29 6.23
C TYR A 76 -4.71 -13.43 7.47
N GLU A 77 -4.01 -13.98 8.46
CA GLU A 77 -3.66 -13.26 9.69
C GLU A 77 -2.18 -13.49 10.03
N GLY A 78 -1.56 -12.46 10.63
CA GLY A 78 -0.20 -12.50 11.10
C GLY A 78 -0.08 -12.76 12.61
N LEU A 79 1.15 -12.91 13.10
CA LEU A 79 1.45 -13.06 14.52
C LEU A 79 1.01 -11.82 15.31
N VAL A 80 1.28 -10.65 14.80
CA VAL A 80 1.00 -9.35 15.42
C VAL A 80 0.47 -8.37 14.39
N ASN A 81 -0.09 -7.26 14.83
CA ASN A 81 -0.65 -6.22 13.98
C ASN A 81 -0.23 -4.84 14.46
N TYR A 82 -0.40 -3.83 13.64
CA TYR A 82 -0.46 -2.45 14.12
C TYR A 82 -1.85 -2.13 14.68
N LYS A 83 -1.89 -1.38 15.78
CA LYS A 83 -3.10 -0.71 16.22
C LYS A 83 -3.45 0.39 15.23
N SER A 84 -4.68 0.36 14.71
CA SER A 84 -5.12 1.26 13.65
C SER A 84 -4.70 2.72 13.89
N GLY A 85 -4.11 3.35 12.88
CA GLY A 85 -3.65 4.73 12.91
C GLY A 85 -2.35 4.99 13.69
N THR A 86 -1.67 3.96 14.20
CA THR A 86 -0.43 4.08 14.99
C THR A 86 0.63 3.08 14.56
N SER A 87 1.87 3.24 15.05
CA SER A 87 2.95 2.24 14.95
C SER A 87 3.01 1.28 16.16
N GLU A 88 2.05 1.38 17.09
CA GLU A 88 1.96 0.47 18.25
C GLU A 88 1.65 -0.96 17.79
N ILE A 89 2.48 -1.92 18.20
CA ILE A 89 2.30 -3.33 17.86
C ILE A 89 1.37 -3.98 18.90
N VAL A 90 0.32 -4.63 18.40
CA VAL A 90 -0.70 -5.30 19.22
C VAL A 90 -0.84 -6.78 18.83
N PRO A 91 -1.43 -7.63 19.69
CA PRO A 91 -1.70 -9.03 19.40
C PRO A 91 -2.42 -9.26 18.06
N GLY A 92 -2.06 -10.38 17.41
CA GLY A 92 -2.75 -11.00 16.30
C GLY A 92 -3.01 -12.47 16.64
N LEU A 93 -2.51 -13.42 15.84
CA LEU A 93 -2.53 -14.84 16.20
C LEU A 93 -1.54 -15.21 17.29
N ALA A 94 -0.60 -14.32 17.65
CA ALA A 94 0.13 -14.38 18.91
C ALA A 94 -0.57 -13.48 19.93
N GLU A 95 -1.12 -14.06 21.00
CA GLU A 95 -1.75 -13.31 22.11
C GLU A 95 -0.73 -12.57 22.98
N SER A 96 0.53 -13.00 22.97
CA SER A 96 1.65 -12.34 23.64
C SER A 96 2.99 -12.84 23.12
N TRP A 97 4.05 -12.09 23.40
CA TRP A 97 5.43 -12.48 23.08
C TRP A 97 6.42 -11.96 24.13
N THR A 98 7.58 -12.58 24.16
CA THR A 98 8.74 -12.12 24.95
C THR A 98 9.98 -12.12 24.06
N LEU A 99 10.91 -11.20 24.34
CA LEU A 99 12.24 -11.14 23.73
C LEU A 99 13.28 -11.47 24.79
N SER A 100 14.25 -12.33 24.46
CA SER A 100 15.36 -12.68 25.36
C SER A 100 16.27 -11.48 25.63
N ASP A 101 17.02 -11.52 26.73
CA ASP A 101 17.93 -10.43 27.16
C ASP A 101 19.03 -10.13 26.09
N ASP A 102 19.44 -11.12 25.32
CA ASP A 102 20.38 -10.97 24.19
C ASP A 102 19.74 -10.47 22.91
N GLN A 103 18.42 -10.25 22.93
CA GLN A 103 17.60 -9.75 21.81
C GLN A 103 17.60 -10.64 20.55
N LEU A 104 17.95 -11.90 20.71
CA LEU A 104 17.98 -12.84 19.59
C LEU A 104 16.75 -13.72 19.50
N THR A 105 16.04 -13.97 20.60
CA THR A 105 14.99 -14.99 20.64
C THR A 105 13.65 -14.42 21.04
N TYR A 106 12.71 -14.44 20.09
CA TYR A 106 11.30 -14.18 20.35
C TYR A 106 10.57 -15.48 20.71
N THR A 107 9.79 -15.46 21.78
CA THR A 107 8.88 -16.55 22.16
C THR A 107 7.45 -16.03 22.06
N PHE A 108 6.70 -16.50 21.07
CA PHE A 108 5.30 -16.16 20.85
C PHE A 108 4.40 -17.20 21.50
N LYS A 109 3.35 -16.74 22.18
CA LYS A 109 2.23 -17.58 22.63
C LYS A 109 1.09 -17.40 21.65
N LEU A 110 0.71 -18.48 20.97
CA LEU A 110 -0.31 -18.47 19.94
C LEU A 110 -1.70 -18.66 20.55
N VAL A 111 -2.71 -18.05 19.93
CA VAL A 111 -4.13 -18.32 20.20
C VAL A 111 -4.39 -19.82 19.97
N PRO A 112 -4.95 -20.55 20.94
CA PRO A 112 -5.23 -21.97 20.77
C PRO A 112 -6.41 -22.22 19.82
N ASP A 113 -6.47 -23.43 19.28
CA ASP A 113 -7.60 -23.97 18.50
C ASP A 113 -7.95 -23.19 17.22
N VAL A 114 -7.03 -22.35 16.71
CA VAL A 114 -7.19 -21.71 15.41
C VAL A 114 -7.02 -22.72 14.28
N THR A 115 -7.90 -22.65 13.29
CA THR A 115 -7.83 -23.51 12.10
C THR A 115 -7.63 -22.68 10.81
N PHE A 116 -6.94 -23.28 9.86
CA PHE A 116 -6.93 -22.79 8.49
C PHE A 116 -8.28 -23.01 7.79
N HIS A 117 -8.50 -22.40 6.62
CA HIS A 117 -9.70 -22.56 5.82
C HIS A 117 -9.95 -24.00 5.35
N ASP A 118 -8.94 -24.85 5.34
CA ASP A 118 -9.04 -26.28 5.06
C ASP A 118 -9.37 -27.14 6.31
N GLY A 119 -9.59 -26.50 7.46
CA GLY A 119 -9.91 -27.15 8.75
C GLY A 119 -8.71 -27.73 9.49
N THR A 120 -7.48 -27.57 8.99
CA THR A 120 -6.27 -28.05 9.69
C THR A 120 -5.78 -27.03 10.73
N PRO A 121 -5.08 -27.48 11.80
CA PRO A 121 -4.62 -26.58 12.86
C PRO A 121 -3.59 -25.57 12.37
N ALA A 122 -3.74 -24.30 12.78
CA ALA A 122 -2.76 -23.23 12.57
C ALA A 122 -1.83 -23.11 13.80
N ASP A 123 -1.14 -24.18 14.10
CA ASP A 123 -0.26 -24.31 15.26
C ASP A 123 1.17 -23.78 15.00
N ALA A 124 2.03 -23.82 16.01
CA ALA A 124 3.40 -23.33 15.92
C ALA A 124 4.23 -24.08 14.83
N ALA A 125 3.93 -25.35 14.55
CA ALA A 125 4.62 -26.10 13.51
C ALA A 125 4.21 -25.59 12.10
N ALA A 126 2.95 -25.19 11.91
CA ALA A 126 2.48 -24.59 10.67
C ALA A 126 3.18 -23.24 10.39
N TRP A 127 3.44 -22.42 11.42
CA TRP A 127 4.22 -21.20 11.27
C TRP A 127 5.64 -21.45 10.79
N ILE A 128 6.32 -22.48 11.31
CA ILE A 128 7.66 -22.85 10.86
C ILE A 128 7.63 -23.18 9.34
N LYS A 129 6.65 -23.97 8.92
CA LYS A 129 6.46 -24.34 7.51
C LYS A 129 6.19 -23.14 6.61
N SER A 130 5.44 -22.17 7.10
CA SER A 130 5.17 -20.92 6.37
C SER A 130 6.45 -20.09 6.19
N PHE A 131 7.29 -19.96 7.22
CA PHE A 131 8.59 -19.28 7.09
C PHE A 131 9.54 -19.99 6.13
N GLU A 132 9.60 -21.34 6.20
CA GLU A 132 10.38 -22.17 5.26
C GLU A 132 9.88 -21.98 3.81
N ARG A 133 8.56 -21.96 3.59
CA ARG A 133 7.96 -21.74 2.28
C ARG A 133 8.33 -20.38 1.72
N ARG A 134 8.12 -19.31 2.50
CA ARG A 134 8.46 -17.93 2.09
C ARG A 134 9.94 -17.79 1.74
N ALA A 135 10.82 -18.36 2.56
CA ALA A 135 12.27 -18.36 2.30
C ALA A 135 12.64 -19.14 1.04
N ALA A 136 11.96 -20.26 0.75
CA ALA A 136 12.22 -21.09 -0.42
C ALA A 136 11.72 -20.44 -1.72
N ILE A 137 10.56 -19.77 -1.70
CA ILE A 137 10.04 -19.01 -2.85
C ILE A 137 10.96 -17.83 -3.17
N ASN A 138 11.44 -17.12 -2.14
CA ASN A 138 12.43 -16.04 -2.26
C ASN A 138 12.00 -14.92 -3.24
N GLU A 139 10.71 -14.56 -3.20
CA GLU A 139 10.13 -13.44 -3.95
C GLU A 139 9.47 -12.43 -2.99
N GLY A 140 9.06 -11.26 -3.48
CA GLY A 140 8.29 -10.27 -2.73
C GLY A 140 8.79 -10.06 -1.30
N PRO A 141 7.99 -10.42 -0.28
CA PRO A 141 8.30 -10.18 1.13
C PRO A 141 9.27 -11.19 1.77
N ALA A 142 9.97 -12.03 0.98
CA ALA A 142 10.86 -13.07 1.51
C ALA A 142 11.99 -12.54 2.40
N TYR A 143 12.46 -11.31 2.15
CA TYR A 143 13.51 -10.68 2.97
C TYR A 143 13.14 -10.58 4.46
N MET A 144 11.85 -10.54 4.80
CA MET A 144 11.37 -10.45 6.19
C MET A 144 11.74 -11.67 7.04
N VAL A 145 11.91 -12.85 6.42
CA VAL A 145 12.29 -14.09 7.11
C VAL A 145 13.78 -14.42 6.97
N THR A 146 14.54 -13.69 6.16
CA THR A 146 15.97 -13.98 5.93
C THR A 146 16.85 -13.81 7.18
N GLY A 147 16.42 -12.96 8.12
CA GLY A 147 17.06 -12.75 9.42
C GLY A 147 16.86 -13.89 10.41
N ILE A 148 15.93 -14.82 10.17
CA ILE A 148 15.66 -15.96 11.06
C ILE A 148 16.79 -16.98 10.93
N ALA A 149 17.39 -17.33 12.05
CA ALA A 149 18.41 -18.39 12.13
C ALA A 149 17.75 -19.75 12.37
N LYS A 150 16.71 -19.80 13.21
CA LYS A 150 16.04 -21.02 13.63
C LYS A 150 14.62 -20.71 14.12
N SER A 151 13.70 -21.64 13.88
CA SER A 151 12.36 -21.63 14.48
C SER A 151 12.07 -22.98 15.13
N GLU A 152 11.38 -22.98 16.29
CA GLU A 152 11.04 -24.16 17.07
C GLU A 152 9.60 -24.10 17.56
N ALA A 153 8.96 -25.26 17.65
CA ALA A 153 7.62 -25.45 18.19
C ALA A 153 7.68 -26.47 19.35
N PRO A 154 8.03 -26.06 20.57
CA PRO A 154 8.09 -26.98 21.70
C PRO A 154 6.73 -27.58 22.09
N ASP A 155 5.65 -26.88 21.77
CA ASP A 155 4.27 -27.33 21.88
C ASP A 155 3.41 -26.60 20.80
N PRO A 156 2.15 -27.02 20.55
CA PRO A 156 1.32 -26.45 19.48
C PRO A 156 1.08 -24.94 19.58
N THR A 157 1.13 -24.36 20.77
CA THR A 157 0.84 -22.94 21.04
C THR A 157 2.06 -22.10 21.36
N THR A 158 3.27 -22.65 21.26
CA THR A 158 4.51 -21.91 21.52
C THR A 158 5.39 -21.93 20.29
N LEU A 159 5.57 -20.75 19.66
CA LEU A 159 6.51 -20.54 18.55
C LEU A 159 7.74 -19.79 19.06
N VAL A 160 8.92 -20.38 18.90
CA VAL A 160 10.20 -19.77 19.26
C VAL A 160 10.96 -19.43 17.97
N VAL A 161 11.30 -18.16 17.79
CA VAL A 161 12.04 -17.65 16.63
C VAL A 161 13.35 -17.05 17.09
N THR A 162 14.48 -17.64 16.67
CA THR A 162 15.82 -17.11 16.95
C THR A 162 16.37 -16.40 15.72
N LEU A 163 16.79 -15.16 15.87
CA LEU A 163 17.38 -14.33 14.83
C LEU A 163 18.89 -14.59 14.71
N LYS A 164 19.47 -14.30 13.54
CA LYS A 164 20.91 -14.36 13.28
C LYS A 164 21.68 -13.27 14.01
N GLU A 165 21.04 -12.11 14.18
CA GLU A 165 21.55 -10.92 14.86
C GLU A 165 20.36 -10.14 15.43
N PRO A 166 20.55 -9.28 16.44
CA PRO A 166 19.48 -8.45 16.96
C PRO A 166 18.89 -7.58 15.87
N ASN A 167 17.55 -7.46 15.84
CA ASN A 167 16.83 -6.68 14.85
C ASN A 167 15.59 -6.06 15.48
N ASN A 168 15.64 -4.77 15.82
CA ASN A 168 14.52 -4.06 16.46
C ASN A 168 13.35 -3.80 15.48
N ALA A 169 13.55 -3.92 14.17
CA ALA A 169 12.47 -3.86 13.19
C ALA A 169 11.72 -5.18 12.99
N PHE A 170 12.13 -6.30 13.62
CA PHE A 170 11.58 -7.62 13.33
C PHE A 170 10.07 -7.71 13.58
N LEU A 171 9.58 -7.17 14.71
CA LEU A 171 8.13 -7.15 14.98
C LEU A 171 7.37 -6.22 14.03
N HIS A 172 8.01 -5.15 13.54
CA HIS A 172 7.41 -4.27 12.54
C HIS A 172 7.25 -4.97 11.19
N TYR A 173 8.18 -5.85 10.80
CA TYR A 173 7.99 -6.74 9.64
C TYR A 173 6.88 -7.75 9.87
N ALA A 174 6.71 -8.24 11.10
CA ALA A 174 5.60 -9.15 11.44
C ALA A 174 4.23 -8.44 11.48
N ALA A 175 4.18 -7.11 11.65
CA ALA A 175 2.95 -6.31 11.75
C ALA A 175 2.62 -5.52 10.46
N CYS A 176 3.54 -5.43 9.48
CA CYS A 176 3.36 -4.63 8.26
C CYS A 176 2.29 -5.24 7.33
N PRO A 177 1.83 -4.52 6.30
CA PRO A 177 0.78 -5.02 5.40
C PRO A 177 1.10 -6.35 4.69
N TRP A 178 2.38 -6.62 4.44
CA TRP A 178 2.88 -7.86 3.83
C TRP A 178 3.34 -8.90 4.86
N GLN A 179 2.72 -8.92 6.02
CA GLN A 179 3.06 -9.71 7.20
C GLN A 179 3.64 -11.10 6.87
N MET A 180 4.32 -11.67 7.84
CA MET A 180 4.71 -13.08 7.82
C MET A 180 3.46 -13.94 8.08
N PHE A 181 2.58 -14.08 7.08
CA PHE A 181 1.32 -14.84 7.21
C PHE A 181 1.56 -16.34 7.38
N ALA A 182 0.68 -17.01 8.13
CA ALA A 182 0.62 -18.45 8.13
C ALA A 182 -0.14 -18.94 6.88
N VAL A 183 0.42 -19.96 6.22
CA VAL A 183 -0.18 -20.67 5.08
C VAL A 183 -0.36 -22.12 5.47
N SER A 184 -1.52 -22.73 5.21
CA SER A 184 -1.77 -24.15 5.56
C SER A 184 -0.73 -25.06 4.92
N PRO A 185 0.07 -25.78 5.72
CA PRO A 185 1.01 -26.76 5.19
C PRO A 185 0.30 -27.90 4.45
N THR A 186 -0.89 -28.28 4.93
CA THR A 186 -1.71 -29.35 4.29
C THR A 186 -2.21 -28.90 2.93
N ALA A 187 -2.68 -27.65 2.78
CA ALA A 187 -3.08 -27.10 1.49
C ALA A 187 -1.88 -27.07 0.52
N VAL A 188 -0.71 -26.65 1.00
CA VAL A 188 0.53 -26.63 0.19
C VAL A 188 0.91 -28.04 -0.25
N GLU A 189 1.01 -29.00 0.69
CA GLU A 189 1.41 -30.37 0.39
C GLU A 189 0.43 -31.07 -0.56
N THR A 190 -0.88 -30.80 -0.43
CA THR A 190 -1.93 -31.44 -1.23
C THR A 190 -1.97 -30.92 -2.66
N ASN A 191 -1.67 -29.61 -2.85
CA ASN A 191 -1.87 -28.92 -4.13
C ASN A 191 -0.56 -28.58 -4.86
N ALA A 192 0.61 -28.90 -4.28
CA ALA A 192 1.88 -28.68 -4.94
C ALA A 192 2.02 -29.56 -6.20
N VAL A 193 2.54 -28.96 -7.27
CA VAL A 193 2.86 -29.63 -8.53
C VAL A 193 4.38 -29.66 -8.70
N GLY A 194 4.98 -30.82 -8.48
CA GLY A 194 6.45 -30.91 -8.43
C GLY A 194 7.02 -30.11 -7.24
N ASP A 195 7.96 -29.23 -7.50
CA ASP A 195 8.64 -28.40 -6.47
C ASP A 195 8.08 -26.98 -6.40
N ASP A 196 6.81 -26.73 -6.88
CA ASP A 196 6.24 -25.38 -6.97
C ASP A 196 5.72 -24.81 -5.65
N LEU A 197 5.76 -25.57 -4.57
CA LEU A 197 5.24 -25.17 -3.25
C LEU A 197 3.78 -24.66 -3.31
N ALA A 198 2.96 -25.25 -4.18
CA ALA A 198 1.58 -24.88 -4.47
C ALA A 198 1.38 -23.45 -5.06
N GLN A 199 2.40 -22.85 -5.67
CA GLN A 199 2.29 -21.52 -6.27
C GLN A 199 1.24 -21.50 -7.41
N GLU A 200 1.14 -22.56 -8.23
CA GLU A 200 0.13 -22.63 -9.31
C GLU A 200 -1.29 -22.66 -8.75
N TRP A 201 -1.52 -23.42 -7.67
CA TRP A 201 -2.83 -23.51 -7.01
C TRP A 201 -3.20 -22.18 -6.32
N LEU A 202 -2.25 -21.56 -5.62
CA LEU A 202 -2.44 -20.28 -4.92
C LEU A 202 -2.60 -19.08 -5.87
N LYS A 203 -2.49 -19.26 -7.20
CA LYS A 203 -2.89 -18.18 -8.14
C LYS A 203 -4.37 -17.85 -8.10
N THR A 204 -5.22 -18.75 -7.63
CA THR A 204 -6.67 -18.58 -7.62
C THR A 204 -7.34 -19.04 -6.33
N ASN A 205 -6.57 -19.45 -5.33
CA ASN A 205 -7.06 -19.96 -4.06
C ASN A 205 -6.31 -19.30 -2.90
N ASP A 206 -6.87 -19.38 -1.70
CA ASP A 206 -6.21 -19.03 -0.46
C ASP A 206 -6.00 -20.25 0.44
N ALA A 207 -5.15 -20.10 1.46
CA ALA A 207 -4.86 -21.14 2.46
C ALA A 207 -4.60 -20.50 3.83
N GLY A 208 -5.37 -19.47 4.18
CA GLY A 208 -5.19 -18.67 5.39
C GLY A 208 -6.07 -19.09 6.56
N THR A 209 -6.13 -18.22 7.57
CA THR A 209 -6.89 -18.36 8.82
C THR A 209 -7.92 -17.26 9.00
N GLY A 210 -7.99 -16.32 8.06
CA GLY A 210 -8.74 -15.08 8.19
C GLY A 210 -10.26 -15.25 8.23
N PRO A 211 -11.00 -14.18 8.50
CA PRO A 211 -12.46 -14.20 8.64
C PRO A 211 -13.21 -14.48 7.35
N TYR A 212 -12.55 -14.44 6.19
CA TYR A 212 -13.13 -14.74 4.88
C TYR A 212 -12.26 -15.69 4.09
N VAL A 213 -12.92 -16.54 3.29
CA VAL A 213 -12.33 -17.50 2.34
C VAL A 213 -12.55 -16.97 0.92
N MET A 214 -11.54 -16.98 0.07
CA MET A 214 -11.70 -16.63 -1.34
C MET A 214 -12.41 -17.74 -2.09
N LYS A 215 -13.61 -17.47 -2.61
CA LYS A 215 -14.44 -18.42 -3.37
C LYS A 215 -14.31 -18.26 -4.87
N GLU A 216 -14.13 -17.04 -5.33
CA GLU A 216 -13.96 -16.74 -6.74
C GLU A 216 -12.83 -15.72 -6.92
N PHE A 217 -11.94 -16.02 -7.82
CA PHE A 217 -10.94 -15.12 -8.33
C PHE A 217 -11.00 -15.12 -9.86
N VAL A 218 -11.62 -14.11 -10.45
CA VAL A 218 -11.81 -13.97 -11.90
C VAL A 218 -11.06 -12.72 -12.38
N PRO A 219 -9.79 -12.87 -12.81
CA PRO A 219 -8.97 -11.75 -13.24
C PRO A 219 -9.66 -10.90 -14.31
N GLY A 220 -9.51 -9.58 -14.21
CA GLY A 220 -10.15 -8.59 -15.08
C GLY A 220 -11.64 -8.41 -14.86
N SER A 221 -12.22 -9.09 -13.87
CA SER A 221 -13.67 -9.06 -13.61
C SER A 221 -13.97 -8.81 -12.13
N HIS A 222 -13.70 -9.81 -11.27
CA HIS A 222 -14.08 -9.69 -9.86
C HIS A 222 -13.46 -10.77 -8.98
N TYR A 223 -13.52 -10.54 -7.66
CA TYR A 223 -13.25 -11.50 -6.59
C TYR A 223 -14.45 -11.58 -5.66
N THR A 224 -14.72 -12.79 -5.14
CA THR A 224 -15.76 -13.02 -4.13
C THR A 224 -15.13 -13.73 -2.94
N LEU A 225 -15.26 -13.11 -1.77
CA LEU A 225 -14.86 -13.69 -0.49
C LEU A 225 -16.12 -14.03 0.28
N GLU A 226 -16.17 -15.22 0.89
CA GLU A 226 -17.28 -15.65 1.76
C GLU A 226 -16.79 -15.78 3.20
N ARG A 227 -17.66 -15.47 4.15
CA ARG A 227 -17.35 -15.60 5.56
C ARG A 227 -16.91 -17.03 5.90
N PHE A 228 -15.89 -17.16 6.72
CA PHE A 228 -15.43 -18.42 7.26
C PHE A 228 -16.22 -18.73 8.53
N ASP A 229 -17.09 -19.75 8.48
CA ASP A 229 -18.02 -20.07 9.59
C ASP A 229 -17.28 -20.59 10.84
N ASP A 230 -16.10 -21.21 10.68
CA ASP A 230 -15.26 -21.70 11.78
C ASP A 230 -14.18 -20.67 12.21
N TYR A 231 -14.36 -19.38 11.88
CA TYR A 231 -13.44 -18.32 12.27
C TYR A 231 -13.35 -18.20 13.79
N TRP A 232 -12.14 -18.16 14.31
CA TRP A 232 -11.84 -18.13 15.73
C TRP A 232 -12.19 -16.83 16.45
N GLY A 233 -12.26 -15.72 15.70
CA GLY A 233 -12.51 -14.38 16.22
C GLY A 233 -14.00 -14.01 16.18
N GLU A 234 -14.27 -12.70 16.21
CA GLU A 234 -15.62 -12.16 16.13
C GLU A 234 -16.24 -12.43 14.75
N GLU A 235 -17.48 -12.91 14.73
CA GLU A 235 -18.21 -13.20 13.49
C GLU A 235 -18.42 -11.92 12.67
N PRO A 236 -17.96 -11.86 11.38
CA PRO A 236 -18.18 -10.70 10.53
C PRO A 236 -19.64 -10.39 10.27
N TYR A 237 -20.01 -9.12 10.22
CA TYR A 237 -21.37 -8.69 9.87
C TYR A 237 -21.76 -9.09 8.44
N PHE A 238 -20.86 -8.84 7.46
CA PHE A 238 -21.11 -9.22 6.07
C PHE A 238 -20.81 -10.71 5.84
N GLN A 239 -21.73 -11.39 5.17
CA GLN A 239 -21.55 -12.81 4.80
C GLN A 239 -20.60 -12.97 3.60
N SER A 240 -20.48 -11.92 2.79
CA SER A 240 -19.58 -11.90 1.65
C SER A 240 -18.99 -10.53 1.38
N VAL A 241 -17.82 -10.50 0.75
CA VAL A 241 -17.20 -9.32 0.18
C VAL A 241 -17.08 -9.50 -1.32
N ARG A 242 -17.65 -8.59 -2.10
CA ARG A 242 -17.55 -8.55 -3.54
C ARG A 242 -16.66 -7.40 -3.98
N ILE A 243 -15.59 -7.73 -4.70
CA ILE A 243 -14.63 -6.78 -5.25
C ILE A 243 -14.73 -6.83 -6.77
N ASP A 244 -15.20 -5.78 -7.40
CA ASP A 244 -15.31 -5.68 -8.86
C ASP A 244 -14.13 -4.92 -9.45
N ILE A 245 -13.55 -5.38 -10.58
CA ILE A 245 -12.46 -4.68 -11.25
C ILE A 245 -13.06 -3.63 -12.17
N VAL A 246 -12.91 -2.36 -11.79
CA VAL A 246 -13.46 -1.19 -12.49
C VAL A 246 -12.36 -0.14 -12.64
N PRO A 247 -11.57 -0.16 -13.73
CA PRO A 247 -10.41 0.72 -13.89
C PRO A 247 -10.75 2.23 -13.97
N GLU A 248 -11.97 2.55 -14.42
CA GLU A 248 -12.36 3.94 -14.64
C GLU A 248 -13.00 4.54 -13.38
N ILE A 249 -12.31 5.47 -12.72
CA ILE A 249 -12.80 6.13 -11.49
C ILE A 249 -14.16 6.82 -11.69
N ALA A 250 -14.43 7.37 -12.87
CA ALA A 250 -15.72 7.97 -13.19
C ALA A 250 -16.87 6.95 -13.13
N THR A 251 -16.61 5.70 -13.53
CA THR A 251 -17.57 4.60 -13.43
C THR A 251 -17.75 4.18 -11.97
N GLN A 252 -16.66 4.09 -11.19
CA GLN A 252 -16.75 3.80 -9.75
C GLN A 252 -17.59 4.85 -9.01
N LYS A 253 -17.37 6.14 -9.31
CA LYS A 253 -18.18 7.25 -8.75
C LYS A 253 -19.66 7.09 -9.07
N LEU A 254 -20.00 6.86 -10.35
CA LEU A 254 -21.39 6.68 -10.76
C LEU A 254 -22.05 5.50 -10.02
N GLN A 255 -21.33 4.38 -9.88
CA GLN A 255 -21.84 3.20 -9.19
C GLN A 255 -21.97 3.42 -7.67
N LEU A 256 -21.05 4.18 -7.05
CA LEU A 256 -21.17 4.61 -5.67
C LEU A 256 -22.40 5.51 -5.46
N ASP A 257 -22.60 6.50 -6.34
CA ASP A 257 -23.76 7.41 -6.29
C ASP A 257 -25.10 6.68 -6.42
N GLN A 258 -25.12 5.58 -7.17
CA GLN A 258 -26.30 4.71 -7.37
C GLN A 258 -26.47 3.67 -6.25
N GLY A 259 -25.55 3.61 -5.28
CA GLY A 259 -25.55 2.59 -4.22
C GLY A 259 -25.23 1.17 -4.71
N ALA A 260 -24.57 1.02 -5.87
CA ALA A 260 -24.08 -0.26 -6.35
C ALA A 260 -22.83 -0.70 -5.58
N PHE A 261 -22.00 0.26 -5.16
CA PHE A 261 -20.90 0.06 -4.22
C PHE A 261 -21.22 0.66 -2.86
N ASP A 262 -20.71 0.03 -1.82
CA ASP A 262 -20.78 0.49 -0.44
C ASP A 262 -19.67 1.47 -0.12
N LEU A 263 -18.51 1.31 -0.75
CA LEU A 263 -17.36 2.18 -0.60
C LEU A 263 -16.46 2.16 -1.86
N VAL A 264 -15.64 3.21 -1.99
CA VAL A 264 -14.50 3.30 -2.91
C VAL A 264 -13.29 3.73 -2.09
N ALA A 265 -12.28 2.86 -2.02
CA ALA A 265 -11.18 3.00 -1.06
C ALA A 265 -10.09 3.98 -1.50
N LYS A 266 -9.95 4.27 -2.81
CA LYS A 266 -8.93 5.19 -3.36
C LYS A 266 -9.28 5.66 -4.76
N GLY A 267 -8.49 6.62 -5.28
CA GLY A 267 -8.55 7.07 -6.69
C GLY A 267 -9.34 8.35 -6.92
N PHE A 268 -10.06 8.87 -5.95
CA PHE A 268 -10.78 10.13 -6.10
C PHE A 268 -9.83 11.32 -6.28
N ALA A 269 -10.17 12.20 -7.23
CA ALA A 269 -9.57 13.52 -7.30
C ALA A 269 -9.99 14.38 -6.09
N ILE A 270 -9.13 15.29 -5.67
CA ILE A 270 -9.38 16.15 -4.49
C ILE A 270 -10.72 16.89 -4.55
N PRO A 271 -11.12 17.53 -5.68
CA PRO A 271 -12.45 18.17 -5.78
C PRO A 271 -13.61 17.19 -5.58
N ASP A 272 -13.47 15.93 -5.99
CA ASP A 272 -14.51 14.92 -5.78
C ASP A 272 -14.67 14.59 -4.30
N VAL A 273 -13.55 14.40 -3.58
CA VAL A 273 -13.57 14.15 -2.12
C VAL A 273 -14.26 15.29 -1.38
N LEU A 274 -13.94 16.53 -1.74
CA LEU A 274 -14.57 17.72 -1.13
C LEU A 274 -16.07 17.77 -1.39
N ASN A 275 -16.50 17.42 -2.62
CA ASN A 275 -17.93 17.35 -2.95
C ASN A 275 -18.66 16.25 -2.17
N TYR A 276 -18.04 15.07 -2.01
CA TYR A 276 -18.61 13.99 -1.20
C TYR A 276 -18.68 14.37 0.29
N ARG A 277 -17.70 15.10 0.81
CA ARG A 277 -17.68 15.56 2.21
C ARG A 277 -18.88 16.43 2.56
N GLU A 278 -19.40 17.21 1.60
CA GLU A 278 -20.57 18.05 1.78
C GLU A 278 -21.90 17.32 1.60
N ASN A 279 -21.88 16.07 1.10
CA ASN A 279 -23.08 15.30 0.78
C ASN A 279 -23.41 14.31 1.91
N PRO A 280 -24.53 14.49 2.67
CA PRO A 280 -24.87 13.67 3.83
C PRO A 280 -25.22 12.20 3.51
N LYS A 281 -25.26 11.81 2.25
CA LYS A 281 -25.43 10.41 1.83
C LYS A 281 -24.14 9.60 1.91
N PHE A 282 -23.01 10.27 2.12
CA PHE A 282 -21.68 9.64 2.10
C PHE A 282 -20.88 10.05 3.33
N ASN A 283 -19.95 9.20 3.73
CA ASN A 283 -18.87 9.56 4.62
C ASN A 283 -17.58 9.65 3.82
N THR A 284 -16.72 10.62 4.15
CA THR A 284 -15.37 10.73 3.63
C THR A 284 -14.37 10.52 4.75
N ILE A 285 -13.45 9.59 4.55
CA ILE A 285 -12.36 9.30 5.48
C ILE A 285 -11.09 9.78 4.79
N THR A 286 -10.42 10.78 5.38
CA THR A 286 -9.12 11.27 4.91
C THR A 286 -8.09 10.95 5.98
N THR A 287 -7.14 10.10 5.66
CA THR A 287 -6.09 9.66 6.58
C THR A 287 -4.73 10.02 6.01
N PRO A 288 -3.83 10.62 6.81
CA PRO A 288 -2.46 10.83 6.40
C PRO A 288 -1.79 9.47 6.15
N GLY A 289 -1.25 9.28 4.94
CA GLY A 289 -0.51 8.05 4.62
C GLY A 289 0.82 7.95 5.38
N ALA A 290 1.42 6.77 5.35
CA ALA A 290 2.76 6.53 5.90
C ALA A 290 3.88 7.04 4.98
N THR A 291 3.54 7.60 3.81
CA THR A 291 4.51 8.11 2.84
C THR A 291 4.53 9.64 2.83
N VAL A 292 5.71 10.19 2.64
CA VAL A 292 5.95 11.64 2.46
C VAL A 292 6.23 11.93 1.00
N MET A 293 5.55 12.90 0.42
CA MET A 293 5.93 13.47 -0.86
C MET A 293 7.15 14.37 -0.67
N VAL A 294 8.17 14.17 -1.48
CA VAL A 294 9.44 14.90 -1.39
C VAL A 294 9.88 15.40 -2.75
N LEU A 295 10.68 16.45 -2.77
CA LEU A 295 11.43 16.89 -3.93
C LEU A 295 12.87 16.35 -3.84
N TRP A 296 13.17 15.30 -4.58
CA TRP A 296 14.52 14.76 -4.73
C TRP A 296 15.38 15.65 -5.64
N MET A 297 16.69 15.69 -5.37
CA MET A 297 17.69 16.39 -6.16
C MET A 297 18.76 15.41 -6.67
N ASN A 298 19.19 15.55 -7.93
CA ASN A 298 20.20 14.68 -8.54
C ASN A 298 21.61 15.08 -8.08
N PHE A 299 21.99 14.64 -6.90
CA PHE A 299 23.30 14.96 -6.31
C PHE A 299 24.48 14.27 -6.99
N ASN A 300 24.27 13.37 -7.96
CA ASN A 300 25.31 12.63 -8.66
C ASN A 300 25.60 13.16 -10.07
N ALA A 301 24.79 14.08 -10.59
CA ALA A 301 25.03 14.69 -11.91
C ALA A 301 24.50 16.12 -11.98
N GLY A 302 24.92 16.86 -13.01
CA GLY A 302 24.42 18.19 -13.31
C GLY A 302 24.79 19.22 -12.25
N ILE A 303 23.96 20.26 -12.15
CA ILE A 303 24.20 21.39 -11.23
C ILE A 303 23.97 21.01 -9.76
N PHE A 304 23.12 20.03 -9.49
CA PHE A 304 22.82 19.58 -8.13
C PHE A 304 23.92 18.71 -7.49
N THR A 305 25.06 18.48 -8.16
CA THR A 305 26.29 18.03 -7.51
C THR A 305 26.83 19.07 -6.52
N ASP A 306 26.50 20.34 -6.71
CA ASP A 306 26.83 21.43 -5.77
C ASP A 306 25.93 21.35 -4.52
N LYS A 307 26.55 21.02 -3.39
CA LYS A 307 25.86 20.93 -2.09
C LYS A 307 25.25 22.28 -1.67
N ALA A 308 25.93 23.42 -1.94
CA ALA A 308 25.43 24.72 -1.57
C ALA A 308 24.12 25.05 -2.32
N LEU A 309 24.02 24.65 -3.60
CA LEU A 309 22.76 24.75 -4.36
C LEU A 309 21.65 23.91 -3.74
N ARG A 310 21.94 22.66 -3.36
CA ARG A 310 20.94 21.81 -2.71
C ARG A 310 20.49 22.36 -1.37
N GLN A 311 21.43 22.88 -0.55
CA GLN A 311 21.09 23.52 0.72
C GLN A 311 20.24 24.79 0.52
N ALA A 312 20.51 25.59 -0.52
CA ALA A 312 19.68 26.74 -0.87
C ALA A 312 18.24 26.30 -1.29
N MET A 313 18.08 25.15 -1.96
CA MET A 313 16.77 24.59 -2.30
C MET A 313 15.94 24.21 -1.06
N MET A 314 16.58 23.81 0.04
CA MET A 314 15.90 23.42 1.28
C MET A 314 15.07 24.56 1.91
N THR A 315 15.43 25.80 1.64
CA THR A 315 14.77 27.01 2.19
C THR A 315 14.01 27.81 1.14
N ALA A 316 14.19 27.51 -0.16
CA ALA A 316 13.69 28.37 -1.24
C ALA A 316 12.18 28.26 -1.49
N LEU A 317 11.54 27.16 -1.04
CA LEU A 317 10.14 26.85 -1.36
C LEU A 317 9.19 27.26 -0.22
N ASP A 318 8.12 27.97 -0.56
CA ASP A 318 6.94 28.05 0.29
C ASP A 318 6.16 26.75 0.21
N ARG A 319 6.57 25.77 1.02
CA ARG A 319 5.98 24.43 1.07
C ARG A 319 4.51 24.49 1.49
N SER A 320 4.15 25.39 2.41
CA SER A 320 2.77 25.54 2.88
C SER A 320 1.84 25.98 1.76
N ALA A 321 2.25 27.00 0.96
CA ALA A 321 1.46 27.44 -0.19
C ALA A 321 1.34 26.36 -1.28
N ILE A 322 2.40 25.57 -1.51
CA ILE A 322 2.39 24.44 -2.45
C ILE A 322 1.36 23.40 -1.98
N VAL A 323 1.46 22.97 -0.72
CA VAL A 323 0.62 21.90 -0.17
C VAL A 323 -0.84 22.34 -0.08
N GLU A 324 -1.12 23.54 0.41
CA GLU A 324 -2.49 24.07 0.49
C GLU A 324 -3.13 24.14 -0.90
N THR A 325 -2.38 24.61 -1.92
CA THR A 325 -2.90 24.72 -3.29
C THR A 325 -3.13 23.36 -3.91
N ALA A 326 -2.18 22.42 -3.78
CA ALA A 326 -2.27 21.10 -4.41
C ALA A 326 -3.28 20.17 -3.73
N PHE A 327 -3.44 20.28 -2.41
CA PHE A 327 -4.27 19.34 -1.64
C PHE A 327 -5.53 19.96 -1.03
N GLN A 328 -5.73 21.28 -1.14
CA GLN A 328 -6.94 22.01 -0.75
C GLN A 328 -7.40 21.70 0.70
N GLY A 329 -6.46 21.63 1.64
CA GLY A 329 -6.73 21.36 3.05
C GLY A 329 -6.93 19.88 3.41
N LEU A 330 -6.69 18.94 2.49
CA LEU A 330 -6.76 17.50 2.79
C LEU A 330 -5.50 16.96 3.48
N THR A 331 -4.41 17.70 3.47
CA THR A 331 -3.17 17.43 4.21
C THR A 331 -2.49 18.73 4.60
N SER A 332 -1.47 18.62 5.44
CA SER A 332 -0.62 19.73 5.86
C SER A 332 0.82 19.54 5.39
N VAL A 333 1.61 20.62 5.45
CA VAL A 333 3.04 20.56 5.22
C VAL A 333 3.70 19.61 6.24
N GLN A 334 4.70 18.86 5.76
CA GLN A 334 5.51 18.01 6.63
C GLN A 334 6.48 18.87 7.44
N THR A 335 6.42 18.77 8.77
CA THR A 335 7.24 19.54 9.72
C THR A 335 8.38 18.73 10.33
N ASP A 336 8.44 17.43 10.06
CA ASP A 336 9.57 16.55 10.36
C ASP A 336 10.24 16.08 9.07
N TYR A 337 11.51 15.69 9.16
CA TYR A 337 12.26 15.20 7.98
C TYR A 337 11.78 13.83 7.51
N TRP A 338 11.32 12.98 8.44
CA TRP A 338 10.80 11.65 8.23
C TRP A 338 9.29 11.58 8.48
N PRO A 339 8.59 10.55 7.98
CA PRO A 339 7.20 10.33 8.32
C PRO A 339 7.00 10.15 9.84
N GLU A 340 6.07 10.90 10.44
CA GLU A 340 5.80 10.92 11.89
C GLU A 340 5.48 9.54 12.47
N ASN A 341 4.83 8.66 11.70
CA ASN A 341 4.48 7.32 12.14
C ASN A 341 5.62 6.28 12.02
N MET A 342 6.78 6.67 11.46
CA MET A 342 8.01 5.86 11.38
C MET A 342 9.08 6.34 12.35
N PHE A 343 8.98 7.58 12.82
CA PHE A 343 9.94 8.21 13.71
C PHE A 343 9.18 9.12 14.69
N PRO A 344 9.60 9.26 15.94
CA PRO A 344 8.91 10.10 16.91
C PRO A 344 8.75 11.54 16.43
N GLU A 345 7.52 12.07 16.55
CA GLU A 345 7.17 13.44 16.17
C GLU A 345 8.08 14.46 16.86
N GLY A 346 8.57 15.43 16.09
CA GLY A 346 9.42 16.52 16.58
C GLY A 346 10.85 16.11 16.91
N LEU A 347 11.24 14.85 16.71
CA LEU A 347 12.61 14.40 16.97
C LEU A 347 13.57 14.80 15.83
N ALA A 348 13.07 14.89 14.61
CA ALA A 348 13.84 15.34 13.44
C ALA A 348 13.15 16.53 12.73
N PRO A 349 13.01 17.69 13.41
CA PRO A 349 12.21 18.80 12.87
C PRO A 349 12.81 19.35 11.57
N PHE A 350 11.95 19.67 10.62
CA PHE A 350 12.27 20.29 9.36
C PHE A 350 11.23 21.37 9.03
N ASP A 351 11.44 22.56 9.57
CA ASP A 351 10.61 23.73 9.29
C ASP A 351 11.50 24.98 9.10
N PRO A 352 12.35 25.00 8.04
CA PRO A 352 13.22 26.15 7.78
C PRO A 352 12.37 27.36 7.40
N PRO A 353 12.82 28.60 7.78
CA PRO A 353 12.19 29.79 7.27
C PRO A 353 12.35 29.89 5.76
N ILE A 354 11.32 30.41 5.07
CA ILE A 354 11.39 30.61 3.63
C ILE A 354 12.42 31.68 3.32
N ASP A 355 13.45 31.29 2.57
CA ASP A 355 14.52 32.22 2.12
C ASP A 355 15.02 31.81 0.73
N ILE A 356 14.61 32.54 -0.29
CA ILE A 356 15.02 32.32 -1.69
C ILE A 356 16.35 33.02 -2.02
N GLY A 357 16.81 33.92 -1.17
CA GLY A 357 18.01 34.77 -1.41
C GLY A 357 19.29 33.97 -1.71
N PRO A 358 19.62 32.91 -0.96
CA PRO A 358 20.77 32.06 -1.29
C PRO A 358 20.68 31.46 -2.71
N LEU A 359 19.49 31.04 -3.13
CA LEU A 359 19.27 30.49 -4.46
C LEU A 359 19.42 31.55 -5.54
N GLU A 360 18.84 32.75 -5.36
CA GLU A 360 18.99 33.88 -6.27
C GLU A 360 20.47 34.33 -6.44
N ALA A 361 21.27 34.14 -5.41
CA ALA A 361 22.71 34.45 -5.48
C ALA A 361 23.50 33.37 -6.27
N ILE A 362 23.12 32.11 -6.17
CA ILE A 362 23.83 30.97 -6.80
C ILE A 362 23.43 30.81 -8.27
N VAL A 363 22.14 30.88 -8.61
CA VAL A 363 21.62 30.58 -9.96
C VAL A 363 22.30 31.37 -11.09
N PRO A 364 22.63 32.68 -10.95
CA PRO A 364 23.36 33.43 -11.98
C PRO A 364 24.74 32.85 -12.32
N THR A 365 25.36 32.13 -11.38
CA THR A 365 26.71 31.56 -11.53
C THR A 365 26.74 30.16 -12.10
N LEU A 366 25.58 29.50 -12.22
CA LEU A 366 25.47 28.12 -12.68
C LEU A 366 25.84 27.99 -14.17
N PRO A 367 26.47 26.84 -14.56
CA PRO A 367 26.82 26.56 -15.96
C PRO A 367 25.59 26.30 -16.83
N SER A 368 24.48 25.87 -16.26
CA SER A 368 23.16 25.70 -16.89
C SER A 368 22.08 26.16 -15.95
N LYS A 369 21.02 26.72 -16.51
CA LYS A 369 19.79 27.09 -15.78
C LYS A 369 18.59 26.27 -16.21
N THR A 370 18.78 25.39 -17.21
CA THR A 370 17.74 24.48 -17.70
C THR A 370 17.69 23.26 -16.77
N ILE A 371 16.52 23.00 -16.21
CA ILE A 371 16.26 21.97 -15.19
C ILE A 371 15.17 21.04 -15.69
N ASP A 372 15.40 19.74 -15.67
CA ASP A 372 14.40 18.71 -15.86
C ASP A 372 13.77 18.34 -14.50
N LEU A 373 12.50 18.68 -14.32
CA LEU A 373 11.70 18.32 -13.14
C LEU A 373 10.69 17.24 -13.52
N ALA A 374 10.91 16.02 -13.08
CA ALA A 374 9.96 14.93 -13.26
C ALA A 374 9.00 14.80 -12.06
N TRP A 375 7.81 14.23 -12.30
CA TRP A 375 6.90 13.77 -11.26
C TRP A 375 6.38 12.36 -11.57
N VAL A 376 6.28 11.50 -10.55
CA VAL A 376 5.90 10.09 -10.74
C VAL A 376 4.39 9.96 -10.91
N THR A 377 3.94 9.35 -12.02
CA THR A 377 2.51 9.32 -12.41
C THR A 377 1.60 8.55 -11.45
N SER A 378 2.12 7.55 -10.73
CA SER A 378 1.35 6.85 -9.68
C SER A 378 1.02 7.73 -8.46
N ASN A 379 1.68 8.87 -8.29
CA ASN A 379 1.33 9.85 -7.25
C ASN A 379 0.18 10.80 -7.66
N GLY A 380 -0.36 10.63 -8.86
CA GLY A 380 -1.57 11.28 -9.34
C GLY A 380 -1.44 12.77 -9.64
N ALA A 381 -2.59 13.41 -9.91
CA ALA A 381 -2.68 14.83 -10.24
C ALA A 381 -2.08 15.78 -9.17
N PRO A 382 -2.17 15.51 -7.85
CA PRO A 382 -1.51 16.38 -6.88
C PRO A 382 0.00 16.48 -7.05
N ALA A 383 0.70 15.39 -7.42
CA ALA A 383 2.14 15.42 -7.65
C ALA A 383 2.51 16.27 -8.89
N GLN A 384 1.70 16.20 -9.96
CA GLN A 384 1.84 17.10 -11.09
C GLN A 384 1.71 18.56 -10.67
N GLN A 385 0.65 18.88 -9.92
CA GLN A 385 0.39 20.24 -9.46
C GLN A 385 1.50 20.75 -8.54
N VAL A 386 2.02 19.90 -7.66
CA VAL A 386 3.20 20.21 -6.83
C VAL A 386 4.40 20.58 -7.70
N ALA A 387 4.71 19.78 -8.75
CA ALA A 387 5.83 20.07 -9.64
C ALA A 387 5.64 21.40 -10.41
N GLU A 388 4.43 21.71 -10.87
CA GLU A 388 4.09 22.97 -11.56
C GLU A 388 4.17 24.18 -10.61
N LEU A 389 3.80 24.02 -9.34
CA LEU A 389 3.93 25.05 -8.31
C LEU A 389 5.40 25.30 -7.95
N ILE A 390 6.22 24.25 -7.85
CA ILE A 390 7.68 24.38 -7.66
C ILE A 390 8.30 25.15 -8.84
N GLN A 391 7.96 24.79 -10.09
CA GLN A 391 8.40 25.54 -11.27
C GLN A 391 8.04 27.02 -11.15
N THR A 392 6.80 27.32 -10.76
CA THR A 392 6.31 28.71 -10.62
C THR A 392 7.07 29.49 -9.54
N GLN A 393 7.30 28.87 -8.37
CA GLN A 393 8.00 29.52 -7.26
C GLN A 393 9.48 29.78 -7.56
N LEU A 394 10.13 28.90 -8.33
CA LEU A 394 11.55 29.01 -8.69
C LEU A 394 11.81 29.88 -9.93
N ALA A 395 10.80 30.19 -10.74
CA ALA A 395 10.95 31.01 -11.95
C ALA A 395 11.62 32.38 -11.71
N PRO A 396 11.35 33.12 -10.59
CA PRO A 396 12.00 34.40 -10.31
C PRO A 396 13.52 34.30 -10.17
N THR A 397 14.08 33.15 -9.80
CA THR A 397 15.53 32.94 -9.69
C THR A 397 16.24 32.91 -11.05
N GLY A 398 15.49 32.77 -12.14
CA GLY A 398 16.01 32.59 -13.48
C GLY A 398 16.30 31.13 -13.86
N MET A 399 15.86 30.14 -13.06
CA MET A 399 15.85 28.73 -13.46
C MET A 399 14.79 28.51 -14.56
N GLU A 400 15.16 27.78 -15.60
CA GLU A 400 14.30 27.39 -16.72
C GLU A 400 13.85 25.93 -16.53
N ILE A 401 12.81 25.72 -15.73
CA ILE A 401 12.35 24.40 -15.34
C ILE A 401 11.35 23.86 -16.36
N THR A 402 11.59 22.65 -16.86
CA THR A 402 10.65 21.88 -17.67
C THR A 402 10.04 20.78 -16.84
N VAL A 403 8.72 20.78 -16.68
CA VAL A 403 7.98 19.74 -15.93
C VAL A 403 7.57 18.61 -16.87
N ARG A 404 7.84 17.37 -16.49
CA ARG A 404 7.40 16.17 -17.21
C ARG A 404 6.86 15.07 -16.32
N ALA A 405 5.93 14.27 -16.88
CA ALA A 405 5.47 13.04 -16.23
C ALA A 405 6.54 11.93 -16.37
N MET A 406 6.69 11.14 -15.32
CA MET A 406 7.54 9.94 -15.27
C MET A 406 6.68 8.73 -14.92
N PRO A 407 6.51 7.74 -15.81
CA PRO A 407 5.84 6.49 -15.49
C PRO A 407 6.52 5.74 -14.33
N SER A 408 5.75 5.01 -13.54
CA SER A 408 6.29 4.25 -12.39
C SER A 408 7.39 3.26 -12.81
N ALA A 409 7.24 2.61 -13.97
CA ALA A 409 8.26 1.70 -14.49
C ALA A 409 9.60 2.42 -14.76
N GLU A 410 9.56 3.66 -15.28
CA GLU A 410 10.76 4.48 -15.48
C GLU A 410 11.39 4.85 -14.14
N TRP A 411 10.57 5.19 -13.13
CA TRP A 411 11.08 5.50 -11.80
C TRP A 411 11.78 4.30 -11.15
N PHE A 412 11.19 3.10 -11.19
CA PHE A 412 11.80 1.89 -10.66
C PHE A 412 13.09 1.47 -11.41
N ASP A 413 13.23 1.87 -12.68
CA ASP A 413 14.46 1.64 -13.45
C ASP A 413 15.51 2.75 -13.31
N LEU A 414 15.17 3.86 -12.66
CA LEU A 414 16.01 5.07 -12.60
C LEU A 414 17.40 4.79 -12.01
N CYS A 415 17.47 3.93 -10.98
CA CYS A 415 18.75 3.51 -10.38
C CYS A 415 19.69 2.78 -11.34
N ASN A 416 19.20 2.22 -12.44
CA ASN A 416 20.01 1.52 -13.45
C ASN A 416 20.48 2.45 -14.57
N GLN A 417 19.94 3.68 -14.66
CA GLN A 417 20.32 4.65 -15.68
C GLN A 417 21.60 5.40 -15.27
N PRO A 418 22.41 5.88 -16.23
CA PRO A 418 23.51 6.81 -15.95
C PRO A 418 23.00 8.05 -15.21
N ALA A 419 23.81 8.60 -14.30
CA ALA A 419 23.40 9.74 -13.47
C ALA A 419 22.97 10.97 -14.29
N GLU A 420 23.61 11.20 -15.43
CA GLU A 420 23.34 12.32 -16.35
C GLU A 420 22.02 12.17 -17.15
N GLN A 421 21.42 10.98 -17.15
CA GLN A 421 20.13 10.71 -17.81
C GLN A 421 18.97 10.77 -16.85
N ARG A 422 19.25 10.86 -15.54
CA ARG A 422 18.21 11.02 -14.51
C ARG A 422 17.75 12.46 -14.47
N PRO A 423 16.50 12.74 -14.09
CA PRO A 423 16.02 14.11 -13.94
C PRO A 423 16.86 14.87 -12.91
N ASP A 424 17.00 16.17 -13.09
CA ASP A 424 17.66 17.05 -12.12
C ASP A 424 16.90 17.10 -10.80
N LEU A 425 15.56 17.15 -10.90
CA LEU A 425 14.61 17.19 -9.79
C LEU A 425 13.52 16.14 -10.00
N LEU A 426 13.02 15.55 -8.90
CA LEU A 426 11.96 14.54 -8.95
C LEU A 426 10.98 14.73 -7.79
N VAL A 427 9.71 14.92 -8.11
CA VAL A 427 8.60 14.83 -7.15
C VAL A 427 8.13 13.38 -7.08
N ALA A 428 8.37 12.74 -5.94
CA ALA A 428 7.98 11.36 -5.69
C ALA A 428 7.64 11.16 -4.21
N THR A 429 7.02 10.03 -3.88
CA THR A 429 6.79 9.64 -2.49
C THR A 429 7.93 8.81 -1.94
N MET A 430 8.19 8.94 -0.65
CA MET A 430 9.15 8.18 0.14
C MET A 430 8.42 7.54 1.33
N GLY A 431 8.71 6.28 1.60
CA GLY A 431 8.22 5.52 2.74
C GLY A 431 9.04 4.25 2.93
N GLY A 432 8.70 3.42 3.90
CA GLY A 432 9.33 2.11 4.11
C GLY A 432 8.36 0.98 3.79
N ASP A 433 8.68 -0.24 4.17
CA ASP A 433 7.77 -1.38 4.07
C ASP A 433 7.01 -1.62 5.38
N ALA A 434 7.43 -0.98 6.46
CA ALA A 434 6.81 -1.04 7.77
C ALA A 434 6.91 0.32 8.48
N LEU A 435 6.17 0.49 9.57
CA LEU A 435 6.21 1.71 10.40
C LEU A 435 7.43 1.71 11.32
N HIS A 436 8.60 1.61 10.72
CA HIS A 436 9.90 1.66 11.38
C HIS A 436 10.91 2.34 10.47
N LEU A 437 11.69 3.28 11.01
CA LEU A 437 12.53 4.16 10.20
C LEU A 437 13.62 3.41 9.41
N ASP A 438 14.17 2.32 9.97
CA ASP A 438 15.14 1.49 9.26
C ASP A 438 14.64 1.03 7.89
N THR A 439 13.35 0.68 7.79
CA THR A 439 12.77 0.19 6.54
C THR A 439 12.81 1.24 5.43
N ALA A 440 12.57 2.52 5.75
CA ALA A 440 12.71 3.62 4.80
C ALA A 440 14.18 3.92 4.50
N MET A 441 15.04 4.02 5.53
CA MET A 441 16.46 4.34 5.32
C MET A 441 17.17 3.30 4.46
N ARG A 442 16.93 1.99 4.67
CA ARG A 442 17.59 0.94 3.90
C ARG A 442 17.26 0.99 2.43
N ILE A 443 16.01 1.24 2.06
CA ILE A 443 15.62 1.24 0.65
C ILE A 443 16.01 2.51 -0.10
N PHE A 444 16.15 3.66 0.59
CA PHE A 444 16.49 4.94 -0.04
C PHE A 444 17.95 5.36 0.14
N LEU A 445 18.63 4.94 1.21
CA LEU A 445 19.96 5.43 1.57
C LEU A 445 21.06 4.37 1.54
N ARG A 446 20.72 3.08 1.73
CA ARG A 446 21.75 2.03 1.76
C ARG A 446 22.53 1.99 0.46
N THR A 447 23.86 1.98 0.55
CA THR A 447 24.74 1.86 -0.62
C THR A 447 24.39 0.62 -1.43
N GLY A 448 24.07 0.83 -2.71
CA GLY A 448 23.71 -0.24 -3.65
C GLY A 448 22.27 -0.76 -3.53
N ALA A 449 21.42 -0.21 -2.65
CA ALA A 449 20.02 -0.58 -2.59
C ALA A 449 19.29 -0.26 -3.91
N LYS A 450 18.37 -1.16 -4.29
CA LYS A 450 17.56 -1.06 -5.52
C LYS A 450 16.14 -1.53 -5.20
N PRO A 451 15.14 -1.05 -5.96
CA PRO A 451 15.18 -0.03 -7.03
C PRO A 451 15.06 1.42 -6.52
N LEU A 452 14.67 1.64 -5.25
CA LEU A 452 14.20 2.94 -4.76
C LEU A 452 15.31 3.93 -4.37
N ASN A 453 16.56 3.48 -4.19
CA ASN A 453 17.71 4.38 -4.14
C ASN A 453 18.01 4.92 -5.56
N ALA A 454 17.04 5.70 -6.08
CA ALA A 454 16.97 6.10 -7.49
C ALA A 454 18.20 6.91 -7.95
N TYR A 455 18.74 7.75 -7.07
CA TYR A 455 19.94 8.56 -7.35
C TYR A 455 21.24 7.89 -6.89
N GLN A 456 21.17 6.61 -6.43
CA GLN A 456 22.31 5.82 -6.02
C GLN A 456 23.14 6.54 -4.93
N TYR A 457 22.46 7.00 -3.88
CA TYR A 457 23.14 7.47 -2.70
C TYR A 457 24.00 6.37 -2.09
N GLY A 458 25.17 6.75 -1.57
CA GLY A 458 26.05 5.83 -0.86
C GLY A 458 26.99 6.60 0.06
N ASN A 459 26.93 6.28 1.35
CA ASN A 459 27.78 6.86 2.36
C ASN A 459 28.14 5.77 3.39
N PRO A 460 29.43 5.35 3.47
CA PRO A 460 29.84 4.28 4.38
C PRO A 460 29.52 4.56 5.86
N GLU A 461 29.48 5.81 6.28
CA GLU A 461 29.12 6.16 7.66
C GLU A 461 27.63 5.98 7.90
N VAL A 462 26.78 6.37 6.93
CA VAL A 462 25.32 6.12 6.99
C VAL A 462 25.05 4.61 7.00
N ASP A 463 25.75 3.83 6.15
CA ASP A 463 25.64 2.37 6.16
C ASP A 463 25.99 1.78 7.52
N ARG A 464 27.10 2.21 8.13
CA ARG A 464 27.55 1.77 9.47
C ARG A 464 26.55 2.13 10.55
N LEU A 465 26.02 3.35 10.51
CA LEU A 465 25.02 3.82 11.49
C LEU A 465 23.70 3.05 11.37
N MET A 466 23.24 2.72 10.14
CA MET A 466 22.07 1.86 9.95
C MET A 466 22.28 0.47 10.56
N ASP A 467 23.46 -0.13 10.36
CA ASP A 467 23.78 -1.44 10.93
C ASP A 467 23.94 -1.37 12.47
N GLU A 468 24.35 -0.23 13.00
CA GLU A 468 24.37 0.01 14.45
C GLU A 468 22.97 0.21 15.02
N ALA A 469 22.13 1.04 14.40
CA ALA A 469 20.80 1.39 14.91
C ALA A 469 19.88 0.17 15.05
N ILE A 470 19.87 -0.70 14.02
CA ILE A 470 18.98 -1.87 13.97
C ILE A 470 19.24 -2.87 15.11
N THR A 471 20.44 -2.85 15.70
CA THR A 471 20.85 -3.76 16.79
C THR A 471 20.72 -3.15 18.17
N LYS A 472 20.22 -1.92 18.30
CA LYS A 472 20.04 -1.27 19.61
C LYS A 472 18.91 -1.91 20.41
N PRO A 473 19.08 -2.04 21.74
CA PRO A 473 18.12 -2.72 22.60
C PRO A 473 16.80 -1.98 22.83
N THR A 474 16.80 -0.68 22.65
CA THR A 474 15.60 0.14 22.84
C THR A 474 15.42 1.10 21.68
N ASP A 475 14.16 1.48 21.43
CA ASP A 475 13.81 2.48 20.40
C ASP A 475 14.51 3.82 20.68
N ASP A 476 14.64 4.24 21.94
CA ASP A 476 15.33 5.48 22.30
C ASP A 476 16.80 5.47 21.88
N GLU A 477 17.50 4.34 22.13
CA GLU A 477 18.91 4.19 21.72
C GLU A 477 19.03 4.10 20.20
N ALA A 478 18.14 3.41 19.52
CA ALA A 478 18.08 3.35 18.06
C ALA A 478 17.81 4.73 17.46
N ASN A 479 16.86 5.48 18.01
CA ASN A 479 16.49 6.82 17.57
C ASN A 479 17.64 7.81 17.68
N GLN A 480 18.49 7.70 18.71
CA GLN A 480 19.70 8.54 18.82
C GLN A 480 20.70 8.27 17.69
N VAL A 481 20.78 7.04 17.19
CA VAL A 481 21.64 6.72 16.03
C VAL A 481 20.97 7.16 14.72
N TYR A 482 19.65 6.98 14.57
CA TYR A 482 18.92 7.48 13.41
C TYR A 482 18.96 9.01 13.29
N LEU A 483 19.03 9.74 14.40
CA LEU A 483 19.26 11.20 14.38
C LEU A 483 20.61 11.55 13.77
N GLN A 484 21.69 10.80 14.06
CA GLN A 484 22.99 11.05 13.44
C GLN A 484 22.92 10.83 11.91
N ILE A 485 22.18 9.83 11.44
CA ILE A 485 21.93 9.65 10.01
C ILE A 485 21.15 10.85 9.45
N THR A 486 20.11 11.27 10.16
CA THR A 486 19.28 12.42 9.76
C THR A 486 20.11 13.68 9.62
N ASP A 487 21.00 13.98 10.58
CA ASP A 487 21.90 15.13 10.51
C ASP A 487 22.79 15.09 9.26
N ILE A 488 23.32 13.90 8.92
CA ILE A 488 24.14 13.73 7.70
C ILE A 488 23.31 14.01 6.45
N VAL A 489 22.13 13.40 6.30
CA VAL A 489 21.34 13.51 5.07
C VAL A 489 20.68 14.90 4.92
N GLN A 490 20.35 15.57 6.03
CA GLN A 490 19.91 16.97 6.02
C GLN A 490 21.04 17.91 5.60
N ASP A 491 22.25 17.72 6.14
CA ASP A 491 23.42 18.51 5.75
C ASP A 491 23.80 18.29 4.29
N GLU A 492 23.67 17.07 3.79
CA GLU A 492 23.86 16.76 2.37
C GLU A 492 22.73 17.26 1.47
N ALA A 493 21.57 17.60 2.05
CA ALA A 493 20.39 18.14 1.38
C ALA A 493 19.94 17.25 0.19
N LEU A 494 19.61 15.99 0.46
CA LEU A 494 19.28 15.04 -0.60
C LEU A 494 17.89 15.26 -1.18
N TRP A 495 16.92 15.70 -0.36
CA TRP A 495 15.54 16.03 -0.74
C TRP A 495 14.94 17.10 0.16
N VAL A 496 13.88 17.73 -0.33
CA VAL A 496 13.03 18.64 0.46
C VAL A 496 11.74 17.90 0.83
N PRO A 497 11.44 17.66 2.13
CA PRO A 497 10.14 17.13 2.55
C PRO A 497 9.02 18.12 2.22
N LEU A 498 7.90 17.65 1.67
CA LEU A 498 6.76 18.50 1.29
C LEU A 498 5.54 18.24 2.19
N CYS A 499 4.89 17.08 2.05
CA CYS A 499 3.72 16.71 2.82
C CYS A 499 3.55 15.20 2.93
N ARG A 500 2.75 14.75 3.90
CA ARG A 500 2.22 13.38 3.89
C ARG A 500 1.18 13.26 2.78
N THR A 501 1.19 12.15 2.06
CA THR A 501 0.19 11.90 1.00
C THR A 501 -1.13 11.48 1.63
N PRO A 502 -2.22 12.28 1.50
CA PRO A 502 -3.50 11.90 2.08
C PRO A 502 -4.10 10.73 1.29
N GLN A 503 -4.65 9.77 2.01
CA GLN A 503 -5.48 8.70 1.43
C GLN A 503 -6.95 9.03 1.70
N ASN A 504 -7.76 8.98 0.64
CA ASN A 504 -9.15 9.38 0.69
C ASN A 504 -10.04 8.20 0.32
N MET A 505 -10.92 7.82 1.23
CA MET A 505 -11.98 6.83 1.04
C MET A 505 -13.33 7.50 1.10
N VAL A 506 -14.26 7.07 0.27
CA VAL A 506 -15.66 7.51 0.31
C VAL A 506 -16.55 6.30 0.49
N THR A 507 -17.48 6.37 1.45
CA THR A 507 -18.43 5.29 1.75
C THR A 507 -19.86 5.77 1.69
N GLN A 508 -20.81 4.85 1.53
CA GLN A 508 -22.21 5.15 1.85
C GLN A 508 -22.33 5.54 3.33
N ALA A 509 -23.25 6.44 3.67
CA ALA A 509 -23.41 6.97 5.04
C ALA A 509 -23.79 5.90 6.08
N ASN A 510 -24.32 4.77 5.63
CA ASN A 510 -24.71 3.64 6.48
C ASN A 510 -23.63 2.57 6.65
N ILE A 511 -22.39 2.83 6.22
CA ILE A 511 -21.23 1.97 6.43
C ILE A 511 -20.41 2.52 7.60
N ASP A 512 -20.10 1.66 8.57
CA ASP A 512 -19.37 1.98 9.80
C ASP A 512 -18.34 0.90 10.12
N GLY A 513 -17.48 1.12 11.14
CA GLY A 513 -16.50 0.15 11.61
C GLY A 513 -15.27 0.01 10.71
N ILE A 514 -14.93 1.02 9.89
CA ILE A 514 -13.74 0.95 9.03
C ILE A 514 -12.48 1.16 9.87
N GLU A 515 -11.76 0.08 10.10
CA GLU A 515 -10.42 0.09 10.70
C GLU A 515 -9.38 0.00 9.57
N GLN A 516 -8.79 1.16 9.23
CA GLN A 516 -7.78 1.26 8.19
C GLN A 516 -6.45 0.69 8.65
N ASP A 517 -5.69 0.11 7.71
CA ASP A 517 -4.30 -0.25 7.94
C ASP A 517 -3.45 1.01 8.20
N SER A 518 -2.56 0.91 9.18
CA SER A 518 -1.76 2.07 9.61
C SER A 518 -0.72 2.50 8.58
N TYR A 519 -0.27 1.58 7.72
CA TYR A 519 0.70 1.86 6.66
C TYR A 519 0.03 2.17 5.33
N ILE A 520 -0.98 1.38 4.93
CA ILE A 520 -1.75 1.53 3.69
C ILE A 520 -3.21 1.90 4.01
N PRO A 521 -3.55 3.17 4.28
CA PRO A 521 -4.88 3.55 4.78
C PRO A 521 -6.07 3.29 3.85
N TYR A 522 -5.87 2.91 2.59
CA TYR A 522 -6.95 2.43 1.74
C TYR A 522 -7.22 0.93 1.88
N VAL A 523 -6.39 0.21 2.64
CA VAL A 523 -6.64 -1.15 3.11
C VAL A 523 -7.33 -1.09 4.46
N PHE A 524 -8.27 -1.97 4.70
CA PHE A 524 -9.04 -2.05 5.92
C PHE A 524 -9.43 -3.50 6.21
N ARG A 525 -9.86 -3.77 7.43
CA ARG A 525 -10.31 -5.09 7.86
C ARG A 525 -11.81 -5.25 7.59
N PRO A 526 -12.24 -6.05 6.59
CA PRO A 526 -13.65 -6.14 6.22
C PRO A 526 -14.52 -6.79 7.30
N ASN A 527 -13.96 -7.60 8.19
CA ASN A 527 -14.68 -8.22 9.32
C ASN A 527 -15.12 -7.23 10.40
N LYS A 528 -14.57 -6.03 10.42
CA LYS A 528 -14.96 -4.96 11.37
C LYS A 528 -16.06 -4.05 10.82
N ILE A 529 -16.32 -4.10 9.52
CA ILE A 529 -17.30 -3.25 8.86
C ILE A 529 -18.71 -3.74 9.13
N THR A 530 -19.59 -2.80 9.44
CA THR A 530 -21.01 -3.03 9.67
C THR A 530 -21.86 -2.11 8.81
N ARG A 531 -23.16 -2.45 8.69
CA ARG A 531 -24.15 -1.58 8.09
C ARG A 531 -25.12 -1.11 9.19
N VAL A 532 -25.23 0.20 9.40
CA VAL A 532 -26.09 0.86 10.42
C VAL A 532 -27.37 1.40 9.82
#